data_99022cc5b6bc0237cd2001ef11a50d39
#
_entry.id   99022cc5b6bc0237cd2001ef11a50d39
#
_cell.length_a   1.000
_cell.length_b   1.000
_cell.length_c   1.000
_cell.angle_alpha   90.00
_cell.angle_beta   90.00
_cell.angle_gamma   90.00
#
_symmetry.space_group_name_H-M   'P 1'
#
loop_
_entity.id
_entity.type
_entity.pdbx_description
1 polymer ?
#
loop_
_entity_poly.entity_id
_entity_poly.type
_entity_poly.pdbx_seq_one_letter_code
_entity_poly.pdbx_strand_id
1 'polypeptide(L)'
;MNSDSQIHLGHRERMRRKLVTYGAEIFDTYELLEMLLYSIIPVRDTNPIAKRLLMAFGDLDGVLNAAQDELVSVDGIGSATANYISTVGALPMLMPLVDATENVLADYEEIGEYLVGYYQGREDYTVSILLFDNAMRPIRVVDVYDCDYSKGSVQCKPFLDLAISLGATSVVIFHNHPFGPLYPSHADILTHKVISEGFRRSGIMLLDHYLVSGNGYIRIGEMATKANGVDRLYSDFGIVCIKSDVSPRRLHENPLDVCSPYLESYLGYSISSREKCRKVVDDLAERYHRLDNILSRHPDELSEICGNAAVGLKLLAYVTSRRYTDKCRSGKKLGEWISDYFKWYFFGVSVENVALALFDKNKKLISVIKISEGTVSASDIVPRRAIEAAVKAKASFAVMAHNHPGGTSLSSGHDIHATAIMAKALEGVGVKLLQHFVVAGTGVGEVEILDEVPMGI
;
A
#
# COMPACT_ATOMS: atom_id res chain seq x y z
N MET A 1 -4.98 -28.84 35.81
CA MET A 1 -5.29 -28.14 34.55
C MET A 1 -6.21 -29.03 33.76
N ASN A 2 -7.43 -28.58 33.45
CA ASN A 2 -8.45 -29.40 32.80
C ASN A 2 -8.04 -29.76 31.37
N SER A 3 -8.38 -30.97 30.90
CA SER A 3 -8.12 -31.46 29.53
C SER A 3 -8.63 -30.50 28.44
N ASP A 4 -9.72 -29.80 28.70
CA ASP A 4 -10.29 -28.81 27.78
C ASP A 4 -9.37 -27.61 27.53
N SER A 5 -8.65 -27.11 28.53
CA SER A 5 -7.74 -25.98 28.38
C SER A 5 -6.54 -26.29 27.47
N GLN A 6 -6.05 -27.53 27.46
CA GLN A 6 -4.96 -27.97 26.58
C GLN A 6 -5.42 -28.17 25.14
N ILE A 7 -6.65 -28.61 24.90
CA ILE A 7 -7.24 -28.79 23.59
C ILE A 7 -7.40 -27.40 22.92
N HIS A 8 -7.87 -26.40 23.65
CA HIS A 8 -8.06 -25.03 23.15
C HIS A 8 -6.75 -24.32 22.85
N LEU A 9 -5.69 -24.52 23.65
CA LEU A 9 -4.37 -23.95 23.36
C LEU A 9 -3.80 -24.49 22.03
N GLY A 10 -3.87 -25.80 21.80
CA GLY A 10 -3.43 -26.40 20.55
C GLY A 10 -4.26 -25.95 19.33
N HIS A 11 -5.57 -25.69 19.52
CA HIS A 11 -6.43 -25.15 18.46
C HIS A 11 -6.02 -23.73 18.06
N ARG A 12 -5.87 -22.82 19.02
CA ARG A 12 -5.47 -21.43 18.78
C ARG A 12 -4.13 -21.31 18.06
N GLU A 13 -3.15 -22.10 18.45
CA GLU A 13 -1.85 -22.11 17.78
C GLU A 13 -1.95 -22.60 16.33
N ARG A 14 -2.75 -23.64 16.08
CA ARG A 14 -3.00 -24.10 14.70
C ARG A 14 -3.70 -23.04 13.86
N MET A 15 -4.69 -22.31 14.41
CA MET A 15 -5.41 -21.25 13.72
C MET A 15 -4.47 -20.08 13.36
N ARG A 16 -3.63 -19.63 14.32
CA ARG A 16 -2.62 -18.60 14.07
C ARG A 16 -1.62 -19.01 13.00
N ARG A 17 -1.13 -20.25 13.05
CA ARG A 17 -0.21 -20.78 12.03
C ARG A 17 -0.85 -20.82 10.65
N LYS A 18 -2.08 -21.30 10.55
CA LYS A 18 -2.83 -21.28 9.30
C LYS A 18 -3.02 -19.86 8.77
N LEU A 19 -3.32 -18.90 9.65
CA LEU A 19 -3.48 -17.49 9.25
C LEU A 19 -2.19 -16.91 8.65
N VAL A 20 -1.05 -17.18 9.27
CA VAL A 20 0.26 -16.72 8.77
C VAL A 20 0.63 -17.43 7.46
N THR A 21 0.36 -18.74 7.35
CA THR A 21 0.77 -19.55 6.19
C THR A 21 -0.13 -19.35 4.98
N TYR A 22 -1.43 -19.25 5.16
CA TYR A 22 -2.43 -19.30 4.07
C TYR A 22 -3.25 -18.02 3.92
N GLY A 23 -3.06 -17.04 4.81
CA GLY A 23 -3.86 -15.80 4.81
C GLY A 23 -5.28 -15.99 5.31
N ALA A 24 -6.10 -14.95 5.14
CA ALA A 24 -7.48 -14.92 5.65
C ALA A 24 -8.51 -15.60 4.75
N GLU A 25 -8.16 -15.88 3.50
CA GLU A 25 -9.12 -16.39 2.49
C GLU A 25 -9.69 -17.76 2.84
N ILE A 26 -8.93 -18.56 3.61
CA ILE A 26 -9.35 -19.91 4.02
C ILE A 26 -10.28 -19.94 5.23
N PHE A 27 -10.54 -18.78 5.86
CA PHE A 27 -11.32 -18.68 7.08
C PHE A 27 -12.70 -18.10 6.83
N ASP A 28 -13.69 -18.66 7.51
CA ASP A 28 -15.00 -18.05 7.60
C ASP A 28 -14.95 -16.79 8.50
N THR A 29 -15.93 -15.91 8.35
CA THR A 29 -16.02 -14.66 9.12
C THR A 29 -16.07 -14.92 10.63
N TYR A 30 -16.77 -15.98 11.08
CA TYR A 30 -16.80 -16.33 12.50
C TYR A 30 -15.44 -16.80 13.01
N GLU A 31 -14.62 -17.45 12.19
CA GLU A 31 -13.29 -17.92 12.58
C GLU A 31 -12.30 -16.74 12.75
N LEU A 32 -12.41 -15.73 11.88
CA LEU A 32 -11.63 -14.48 12.05
C LEU A 32 -12.03 -13.76 13.33
N LEU A 33 -13.33 -13.68 13.62
CA LEU A 33 -13.83 -13.07 14.86
C LEU A 33 -13.44 -13.90 16.10
N GLU A 34 -13.49 -15.23 16.01
CA GLU A 34 -13.00 -16.14 17.04
C GLU A 34 -11.53 -15.86 17.37
N MET A 35 -10.66 -15.77 16.35
CA MET A 35 -9.23 -15.48 16.53
C MET A 35 -9.00 -14.08 17.12
N LEU A 36 -9.79 -13.10 16.72
CA LEU A 36 -9.73 -11.74 17.27
C LEU A 36 -9.93 -11.76 18.78
N LEU A 37 -10.89 -12.55 19.26
CA LEU A 37 -11.20 -12.68 20.69
C LEU A 37 -10.12 -13.40 21.50
N TYR A 38 -9.15 -14.09 20.88
CA TYR A 38 -8.07 -14.79 21.60
C TYR A 38 -7.23 -13.85 22.47
N SER A 39 -7.06 -12.59 22.06
CA SER A 39 -6.25 -11.60 22.79
C SER A 39 -6.89 -11.16 24.10
N ILE A 40 -8.23 -11.13 24.16
CA ILE A 40 -8.99 -10.64 25.31
C ILE A 40 -9.62 -11.78 26.13
N ILE A 41 -9.88 -12.94 25.53
CA ILE A 41 -10.45 -14.12 26.18
C ILE A 41 -9.44 -15.27 26.12
N PRO A 42 -8.44 -15.33 27.01
CA PRO A 42 -7.30 -16.25 26.84
C PRO A 42 -7.61 -17.73 27.10
N VAL A 43 -8.63 -18.05 27.88
CA VAL A 43 -8.85 -19.43 28.37
C VAL A 43 -10.10 -20.09 27.81
N ARG A 44 -11.20 -19.34 27.64
CA ARG A 44 -12.48 -19.91 27.19
C ARG A 44 -12.52 -20.12 25.69
N ASP A 45 -13.35 -21.07 25.25
CA ASP A 45 -13.70 -21.25 23.84
C ASP A 45 -14.42 -20.01 23.30
N THR A 46 -13.83 -19.37 22.30
CA THR A 46 -14.34 -18.15 21.67
C THR A 46 -15.20 -18.42 20.45
N ASN A 47 -15.20 -19.66 19.91
CA ASN A 47 -16.01 -20.01 18.75
C ASN A 47 -17.51 -19.80 18.96
N PRO A 48 -18.12 -20.30 20.08
CA PRO A 48 -19.54 -20.04 20.35
C PRO A 48 -19.84 -18.54 20.57
N ILE A 49 -18.89 -17.77 21.12
CA ILE A 49 -19.05 -16.35 21.35
C ILE A 49 -19.07 -15.61 20.00
N ALA A 50 -18.12 -15.91 19.11
CA ALA A 50 -18.07 -15.32 17.77
C ALA A 50 -19.36 -15.58 16.97
N LYS A 51 -19.89 -16.81 17.03
CA LYS A 51 -21.15 -17.13 16.39
C LYS A 51 -22.35 -16.38 16.96
N ARG A 52 -22.42 -16.22 18.30
CA ARG A 52 -23.49 -15.42 18.94
C ARG A 52 -23.42 -13.95 18.54
N LEU A 53 -22.22 -13.36 18.47
CA LEU A 53 -22.04 -11.99 18.00
C LEU A 53 -22.55 -11.81 16.57
N LEU A 54 -22.17 -12.71 15.64
CA LEU A 54 -22.68 -12.63 14.27
C LEU A 54 -24.20 -12.88 14.17
N MET A 55 -24.75 -13.76 15.01
CA MET A 55 -26.20 -13.94 15.08
C MET A 55 -26.93 -12.70 15.60
N ALA A 56 -26.36 -12.00 16.59
CA ALA A 56 -26.97 -10.79 17.17
C ALA A 56 -26.89 -9.57 16.25
N PHE A 57 -25.77 -9.40 15.54
CA PHE A 57 -25.49 -8.17 14.78
C PHE A 57 -25.47 -8.37 13.25
N GLY A 58 -25.71 -9.60 12.78
CA GLY A 58 -25.87 -9.94 11.36
C GLY A 58 -24.55 -10.27 10.65
N ASP A 59 -23.61 -9.34 10.66
CA ASP A 59 -22.31 -9.49 10.00
C ASP A 59 -21.15 -8.89 10.81
N LEU A 60 -19.96 -8.91 10.25
CA LEU A 60 -18.75 -8.38 10.90
C LEU A 60 -18.81 -6.86 11.08
N ASP A 61 -19.37 -6.14 10.11
CA ASP A 61 -19.55 -4.68 10.21
C ASP A 61 -20.52 -4.32 11.34
N GLY A 62 -21.63 -5.07 11.47
CA GLY A 62 -22.57 -4.92 12.58
C GLY A 62 -21.93 -5.16 13.94
N VAL A 63 -21.11 -6.22 14.08
CA VAL A 63 -20.38 -6.50 15.33
C VAL A 63 -19.39 -5.38 15.69
N LEU A 64 -18.62 -4.89 14.72
CA LEU A 64 -17.56 -3.90 14.96
C LEU A 64 -18.11 -2.46 15.15
N ASN A 65 -19.35 -2.19 14.74
CA ASN A 65 -20.03 -0.91 14.93
C ASN A 65 -21.04 -0.91 16.08
N ALA A 66 -21.30 -2.07 16.69
CA ALA A 66 -22.28 -2.17 17.77
C ALA A 66 -21.89 -1.31 18.98
N ALA A 67 -22.87 -0.74 19.65
CA ALA A 67 -22.66 0.01 20.89
C ALA A 67 -22.17 -0.92 22.01
N GLN A 68 -21.41 -0.38 22.96
CA GLN A 68 -20.80 -1.18 24.02
C GLN A 68 -21.82 -1.91 24.90
N ASP A 69 -22.93 -1.28 25.20
CA ASP A 69 -24.03 -1.84 25.96
C ASP A 69 -24.72 -2.99 25.22
N GLU A 70 -24.89 -2.85 23.90
CA GLU A 70 -25.40 -3.91 23.04
C GLU A 70 -24.44 -5.11 23.02
N LEU A 71 -23.13 -4.87 22.85
CA LEU A 71 -22.11 -5.93 22.88
C LEU A 71 -22.12 -6.69 24.22
N VAL A 72 -22.21 -5.97 25.35
CA VAL A 72 -22.26 -6.57 26.69
C VAL A 72 -23.51 -7.42 26.90
N SER A 73 -24.60 -7.17 26.19
CA SER A 73 -25.81 -7.98 26.23
C SER A 73 -25.63 -9.41 25.70
N VAL A 74 -24.58 -9.64 24.90
CA VAL A 74 -24.28 -10.96 24.34
C VAL A 74 -23.57 -11.83 25.39
N ASP A 75 -24.11 -13.03 25.62
CA ASP A 75 -23.53 -13.95 26.61
C ASP A 75 -22.07 -14.30 26.29
N GLY A 76 -21.22 -14.10 27.28
CA GLY A 76 -19.77 -14.29 27.19
C GLY A 76 -18.97 -13.00 26.89
N ILE A 77 -19.62 -11.87 26.67
CA ILE A 77 -19.01 -10.56 26.45
C ILE A 77 -19.11 -9.72 27.72
N GLY A 78 -17.97 -9.36 28.28
CA GLY A 78 -17.86 -8.36 29.34
C GLY A 78 -17.42 -7.00 28.82
N SER A 79 -17.45 -5.97 29.67
CA SER A 79 -17.08 -4.59 29.29
C SER A 79 -15.68 -4.48 28.66
N ALA A 80 -14.69 -5.24 29.15
CA ALA A 80 -13.35 -5.25 28.56
C ALA A 80 -13.35 -5.82 27.14
N THR A 81 -14.13 -6.88 26.89
CA THR A 81 -14.26 -7.46 25.54
C THR A 81 -15.01 -6.52 24.60
N ALA A 82 -16.08 -5.86 25.08
CA ALA A 82 -16.80 -4.85 24.32
C ALA A 82 -15.88 -3.69 23.92
N ASN A 83 -15.09 -3.15 24.85
CA ASN A 83 -14.09 -2.11 24.57
C ASN A 83 -13.06 -2.55 23.53
N TYR A 84 -12.58 -3.78 23.61
CA TYR A 84 -11.64 -4.35 22.63
C TYR A 84 -12.27 -4.40 21.23
N ILE A 85 -13.49 -4.91 21.09
CA ILE A 85 -14.22 -4.98 19.82
C ILE A 85 -14.40 -3.57 19.25
N SER A 86 -14.82 -2.59 20.06
CA SER A 86 -14.97 -1.18 19.65
C SER A 86 -13.63 -0.58 19.19
N THR A 87 -12.52 -0.88 19.87
CA THR A 87 -11.17 -0.44 19.46
C THR A 87 -10.79 -0.99 18.10
N VAL A 88 -11.04 -2.28 17.86
CA VAL A 88 -10.81 -2.92 16.56
C VAL A 88 -11.66 -2.28 15.46
N GLY A 89 -12.92 -1.95 15.77
CA GLY A 89 -13.84 -1.30 14.85
C GLY A 89 -13.41 0.13 14.48
N ALA A 90 -12.83 0.86 15.43
CA ALA A 90 -12.43 2.27 15.26
C ALA A 90 -11.14 2.44 14.46
N LEU A 91 -10.12 1.57 14.65
CA LEU A 91 -8.80 1.71 14.03
C LEU A 91 -8.86 1.88 12.51
N PRO A 92 -9.57 1.03 11.75
CA PRO A 92 -9.66 1.19 10.30
C PRO A 92 -10.41 2.44 9.85
N MET A 93 -11.31 2.97 10.69
CA MET A 93 -12.07 4.19 10.38
C MET A 93 -11.21 5.45 10.45
N LEU A 94 -10.09 5.40 11.14
CA LEU A 94 -9.14 6.52 11.24
C LEU A 94 -8.24 6.66 10.01
N MET A 95 -8.04 5.58 9.24
CA MET A 95 -7.20 5.61 8.03
C MET A 95 -7.67 6.63 6.99
N PRO A 96 -8.98 6.72 6.64
CA PRO A 96 -9.47 7.73 5.71
C PRO A 96 -9.34 9.17 6.22
N LEU A 97 -9.38 9.38 7.55
CA LEU A 97 -9.20 10.71 8.14
C LEU A 97 -7.76 11.19 7.96
N VAL A 98 -6.81 10.28 8.09
CA VAL A 98 -5.39 10.57 7.81
C VAL A 98 -5.21 10.85 6.31
N ASP A 99 -5.84 10.07 5.43
CA ASP A 99 -5.79 10.28 3.97
C ASP A 99 -6.38 11.63 3.54
N ALA A 100 -7.46 12.09 4.19
CA ALA A 100 -8.11 13.36 3.86
C ALA A 100 -7.27 14.59 4.23
N THR A 101 -6.32 14.46 5.16
CA THR A 101 -5.43 15.54 5.60
C THR A 101 -4.12 15.59 4.82
N GLU A 102 -3.81 14.58 3.99
CA GLU A 102 -2.57 14.47 3.26
C GLU A 102 -2.69 14.95 1.82
N ASN A 103 -1.76 15.82 1.43
CA ASN A 103 -1.55 16.17 0.03
C ASN A 103 -0.87 14.98 -0.66
N VAL A 104 -1.60 14.26 -1.48
CA VAL A 104 -1.01 13.32 -2.43
C VAL A 104 -0.39 14.13 -3.56
N LEU A 105 0.89 13.88 -3.85
CA LEU A 105 1.53 14.42 -5.04
C LEU A 105 1.29 13.41 -6.17
N ALA A 106 0.18 13.58 -6.87
CA ALA A 106 -0.37 12.54 -7.76
C ALA A 106 0.37 12.45 -9.10
N ASP A 107 1.02 13.53 -9.54
CA ASP A 107 1.71 13.57 -10.82
C ASP A 107 3.04 14.34 -10.76
N TYR A 108 3.79 14.29 -11.86
CA TYR A 108 5.08 14.92 -11.95
C TYR A 108 5.02 16.47 -11.95
N GLU A 109 3.90 17.05 -12.31
CA GLU A 109 3.71 18.52 -12.30
C GLU A 109 3.49 19.00 -10.88
N GLU A 110 2.62 18.34 -10.10
CA GLU A 110 2.41 18.63 -8.68
C GLU A 110 3.69 18.46 -7.86
N ILE A 111 4.50 17.42 -8.15
CA ILE A 111 5.83 17.26 -7.56
C ILE A 111 6.70 18.47 -7.89
N GLY A 112 6.79 18.85 -9.16
CA GLY A 112 7.60 19.99 -9.58
C GLY A 112 7.21 21.30 -8.90
N GLU A 113 5.90 21.59 -8.81
CA GLU A 113 5.37 22.75 -8.10
C GLU A 113 5.74 22.75 -6.62
N TYR A 114 5.60 21.60 -5.97
CA TYR A 114 6.02 21.42 -4.59
C TYR A 114 7.51 21.73 -4.38
N LEU A 115 8.39 21.20 -5.27
CA LEU A 115 9.84 21.40 -5.18
C LEU A 115 10.27 22.85 -5.41
N VAL A 116 9.59 23.58 -6.31
CA VAL A 116 9.81 25.02 -6.50
C VAL A 116 9.49 25.77 -5.20
N GLY A 117 8.34 25.48 -4.58
CA GLY A 117 7.97 26.05 -3.28
C GLY A 117 8.95 25.69 -2.15
N TYR A 118 9.49 24.47 -2.18
CA TYR A 118 10.47 24.02 -1.19
C TYR A 118 11.79 24.81 -1.22
N TYR A 119 12.28 25.17 -2.41
CA TYR A 119 13.51 25.96 -2.57
C TYR A 119 13.29 27.46 -2.61
N GLN A 120 12.05 27.93 -2.54
CA GLN A 120 11.77 29.35 -2.58
C GLN A 120 12.48 30.11 -1.45
N GLY A 121 13.27 31.11 -1.83
CA GLY A 121 14.05 31.93 -0.87
C GLY A 121 15.34 31.28 -0.34
N ARG A 122 15.73 30.11 -0.85
CA ARG A 122 17.04 29.50 -0.51
C ARG A 122 18.13 30.02 -1.44
N GLU A 123 19.22 30.47 -0.85
CA GLU A 123 20.38 30.99 -1.57
C GLU A 123 21.53 29.96 -1.68
N ASP A 124 21.49 28.92 -0.87
CA ASP A 124 22.49 27.86 -0.86
C ASP A 124 22.16 26.76 -1.87
N TYR A 125 23.21 26.23 -2.50
CA TYR A 125 23.11 25.04 -3.32
C TYR A 125 22.81 23.82 -2.43
N THR A 126 21.69 23.16 -2.66
CA THR A 126 21.23 22.05 -1.83
C THR A 126 20.78 20.90 -2.70
N VAL A 127 21.15 19.68 -2.29
CA VAL A 127 20.64 18.45 -2.86
C VAL A 127 19.75 17.78 -1.84
N SER A 128 18.54 17.41 -2.24
CA SER A 128 17.52 16.88 -1.36
C SER A 128 16.89 15.63 -1.94
N ILE A 129 16.26 14.85 -1.07
CA ILE A 129 15.45 13.70 -1.45
C ILE A 129 14.05 13.85 -0.87
N LEU A 130 13.04 13.66 -1.70
CA LEU A 130 11.65 13.53 -1.32
C LEU A 130 11.29 12.05 -1.38
N LEU A 131 10.81 11.52 -0.26
CA LEU A 131 10.53 10.11 -0.06
C LEU A 131 9.03 9.90 -0.04
N PHE A 132 8.57 8.81 -0.68
CA PHE A 132 7.15 8.46 -0.77
C PHE A 132 6.91 7.06 -0.23
N ASP A 133 5.70 6.87 0.31
CA ASP A 133 5.17 5.56 0.66
C ASP A 133 4.61 4.83 -0.59
N ASN A 134 4.08 3.63 -0.37
CA ASN A 134 3.52 2.79 -1.41
C ASN A 134 2.23 3.34 -2.08
N ALA A 135 1.62 4.37 -1.51
CA ALA A 135 0.44 5.05 -2.07
C ALA A 135 0.79 6.42 -2.68
N MET A 136 2.08 6.67 -3.00
CA MET A 136 2.58 7.94 -3.55
C MET A 136 2.35 9.15 -2.63
N ARG A 137 2.30 8.92 -1.33
CA ARG A 137 2.19 10.01 -0.35
C ARG A 137 3.57 10.38 0.15
N PRO A 138 3.89 11.67 0.22
CA PRO A 138 5.17 12.11 0.72
C PRO A 138 5.34 11.73 2.20
N ILE A 139 6.43 11.02 2.50
CA ILE A 139 6.83 10.67 3.85
C ILE A 139 7.61 11.85 4.46
N ARG A 140 8.64 12.28 3.75
CA ARG A 140 9.56 13.31 4.22
C ARG A 140 10.40 13.89 3.10
N VAL A 141 10.81 15.15 3.27
CA VAL A 141 11.92 15.74 2.53
C VAL A 141 13.15 15.81 3.44
N VAL A 142 14.30 15.43 2.90
CA VAL A 142 15.57 15.48 3.62
C VAL A 142 16.63 16.14 2.74
N ASP A 143 17.30 17.15 3.27
CA ASP A 143 18.47 17.74 2.62
C ASP A 143 19.68 16.83 2.85
N VAL A 144 20.38 16.45 1.80
CA VAL A 144 21.52 15.53 1.84
C VAL A 144 22.82 16.33 1.72
N TYR A 145 23.41 16.69 2.85
CA TYR A 145 24.54 17.60 2.91
C TYR A 145 25.87 17.06 2.42
N ASP A 146 26.06 15.73 2.43
CA ASP A 146 27.33 15.07 2.09
C ASP A 146 27.56 14.85 0.59
N CYS A 147 26.71 15.42 -0.25
CA CYS A 147 26.83 15.27 -1.70
C CYS A 147 27.61 16.45 -2.29
N ASP A 148 28.91 16.25 -2.53
CA ASP A 148 29.74 17.23 -3.25
C ASP A 148 29.56 17.06 -4.76
N TYR A 149 28.54 17.67 -5.32
CA TYR A 149 28.27 17.69 -6.75
C TYR A 149 29.39 18.34 -7.58
N SER A 150 30.17 19.22 -6.97
CA SER A 150 31.23 19.95 -7.69
C SER A 150 32.35 19.04 -8.16
N LYS A 151 32.51 17.86 -7.56
CA LYS A 151 33.56 16.90 -7.86
C LYS A 151 33.13 15.75 -8.78
N GLY A 152 31.89 15.74 -9.25
CA GLY A 152 31.37 14.71 -10.20
C GLY A 152 31.27 13.30 -9.62
N SER A 153 31.40 13.12 -8.30
CA SER A 153 31.32 11.82 -7.64
C SER A 153 30.19 11.78 -6.63
N VAL A 154 28.96 11.70 -7.09
CA VAL A 154 27.81 11.48 -6.21
C VAL A 154 27.74 10.03 -5.80
N GLN A 155 27.73 9.79 -4.50
CA GLN A 155 27.50 8.46 -3.97
C GLN A 155 26.00 8.24 -3.82
N CYS A 156 25.47 7.15 -4.38
CA CYS A 156 24.07 6.78 -4.23
C CYS A 156 23.72 6.35 -2.78
N LYS A 157 24.70 5.90 -2.02
CA LYS A 157 24.51 5.31 -0.69
C LYS A 157 23.74 6.20 0.29
N PRO A 158 24.04 7.50 0.49
CA PRO A 158 23.30 8.35 1.44
C PRO A 158 21.79 8.41 1.13
N PHE A 159 21.42 8.46 -0.13
CA PHE A 159 20.03 8.48 -0.55
C PHE A 159 19.35 7.13 -0.30
N LEU A 160 20.04 6.02 -0.56
CA LEU A 160 19.53 4.68 -0.29
C LEU A 160 19.38 4.41 1.20
N ASP A 161 20.35 4.81 2.02
CA ASP A 161 20.29 4.68 3.47
C ASP A 161 19.06 5.40 4.04
N LEU A 162 18.78 6.62 3.57
CA LEU A 162 17.58 7.37 3.95
C LEU A 162 16.29 6.67 3.49
N ALA A 163 16.24 6.26 2.22
CA ALA A 163 15.06 5.61 1.67
C ALA A 163 14.74 4.29 2.40
N ILE A 164 15.75 3.49 2.71
CA ILE A 164 15.59 2.22 3.43
C ILE A 164 15.19 2.49 4.88
N SER A 165 15.87 3.41 5.57
CA SER A 165 15.60 3.71 7.00
C SER A 165 14.20 4.25 7.23
N LEU A 166 13.67 5.01 6.28
CA LEU A 166 12.33 5.60 6.35
C LEU A 166 11.25 4.74 5.64
N GLY A 167 11.60 3.54 5.18
CA GLY A 167 10.65 2.62 4.55
C GLY A 167 10.01 3.15 3.27
N ALA A 168 10.72 4.03 2.54
CA ALA A 168 10.23 4.59 1.29
C ALA A 168 10.22 3.51 0.19
N THR A 169 9.19 3.55 -0.64
CA THR A 169 9.05 2.66 -1.82
C THR A 169 9.41 3.37 -3.10
N SER A 170 9.26 4.70 -3.12
CA SER A 170 9.69 5.53 -4.23
C SER A 170 10.27 6.85 -3.73
N VAL A 171 11.10 7.46 -4.56
CA VAL A 171 11.81 8.69 -4.22
C VAL A 171 11.90 9.63 -5.43
N VAL A 172 11.99 10.93 -5.13
CA VAL A 172 12.43 11.97 -6.06
C VAL A 172 13.69 12.57 -5.49
N ILE A 173 14.74 12.68 -6.32
CA ILE A 173 15.95 13.44 -5.99
C ILE A 173 15.85 14.78 -6.68
N PHE A 174 16.29 15.82 -6.01
CA PHE A 174 16.21 17.16 -6.56
C PHE A 174 17.30 18.07 -5.99
N HIS A 175 17.68 19.05 -6.78
CA HIS A 175 18.64 20.06 -6.37
C HIS A 175 18.27 21.43 -6.97
N ASN A 176 18.79 22.48 -6.38
CA ASN A 176 18.57 23.84 -6.86
C ASN A 176 19.82 24.45 -7.47
N HIS A 177 19.59 25.37 -8.42
CA HIS A 177 20.59 26.32 -8.90
C HIS A 177 20.16 27.74 -8.47
N PRO A 178 20.51 28.22 -7.25
CA PRO A 178 19.96 29.46 -6.70
C PRO A 178 20.17 30.67 -7.60
N PHE A 179 21.32 30.75 -8.24
CA PHE A 179 21.72 31.85 -9.13
C PHE A 179 22.09 31.37 -10.55
N GLY A 180 21.86 30.09 -10.82
CA GLY A 180 22.23 29.45 -12.08
C GLY A 180 21.08 29.36 -13.07
N PRO A 181 21.37 28.97 -14.31
CA PRO A 181 20.32 28.71 -15.30
C PRO A 181 19.51 27.48 -14.94
N LEU A 182 18.25 27.44 -15.36
CA LEU A 182 17.40 26.25 -15.31
C LEU A 182 17.83 25.28 -16.43
N TYR A 183 19.00 24.68 -16.22
CA TYR A 183 19.66 23.85 -17.20
C TYR A 183 20.63 22.88 -16.52
N PRO A 184 20.49 21.55 -16.73
CA PRO A 184 21.35 20.57 -16.08
C PRO A 184 22.75 20.59 -16.68
N SER A 185 23.74 20.55 -15.82
CA SER A 185 25.12 20.36 -16.21
C SER A 185 25.40 18.91 -16.65
N HIS A 186 26.53 18.68 -17.30
CA HIS A 186 26.99 17.32 -17.60
C HIS A 186 27.15 16.47 -16.32
N ALA A 187 27.56 17.08 -15.22
CA ALA A 187 27.68 16.42 -13.93
C ALA A 187 26.29 15.97 -13.38
N ASP A 188 25.25 16.76 -13.56
CA ASP A 188 23.89 16.40 -13.13
C ASP A 188 23.36 15.19 -13.87
N ILE A 189 23.63 15.11 -15.18
CA ILE A 189 23.25 13.96 -16.03
C ILE A 189 24.01 12.69 -15.63
N LEU A 190 25.31 12.80 -15.38
CA LEU A 190 26.11 11.67 -14.88
C LEU A 190 25.64 11.20 -13.52
N THR A 191 25.37 12.13 -12.63
CA THR A 191 24.82 11.88 -11.30
C THR A 191 23.49 11.12 -11.39
N HIS A 192 22.56 11.60 -12.23
CA HIS A 192 21.30 10.92 -12.46
C HIS A 192 21.51 9.45 -12.87
N LYS A 193 22.44 9.16 -13.79
CA LYS A 193 22.72 7.79 -14.23
C LYS A 193 23.22 6.90 -13.09
N VAL A 194 24.14 7.40 -12.27
CA VAL A 194 24.69 6.65 -11.12
C VAL A 194 23.60 6.35 -10.09
N ILE A 195 22.78 7.35 -9.76
CA ILE A 195 21.71 7.24 -8.78
C ILE A 195 20.62 6.28 -9.30
N SER A 196 20.19 6.44 -10.56
CA SER A 196 19.18 5.59 -11.19
C SER A 196 19.57 4.11 -11.14
N GLU A 197 20.83 3.80 -11.44
CA GLU A 197 21.31 2.42 -11.39
C GLU A 197 21.35 1.88 -9.93
N GLY A 198 21.71 2.71 -8.95
CA GLY A 198 21.69 2.34 -7.54
C GLY A 198 20.28 2.01 -7.05
N PHE A 199 19.31 2.86 -7.33
CA PHE A 199 17.91 2.65 -6.96
C PHE A 199 17.28 1.46 -7.69
N ARG A 200 17.55 1.29 -8.96
CA ARG A 200 17.10 0.11 -9.74
C ARG A 200 17.55 -1.21 -9.10
N ARG A 201 18.76 -1.27 -8.54
CA ARG A 201 19.29 -2.48 -7.87
C ARG A 201 18.71 -2.70 -6.48
N SER A 202 18.23 -1.65 -5.83
CA SER A 202 17.66 -1.74 -4.47
C SER A 202 16.19 -2.12 -4.44
N GLY A 203 15.49 -2.09 -5.59
CA GLY A 203 14.05 -2.29 -5.66
C GLY A 203 13.23 -1.07 -5.21
N ILE A 204 13.89 0.08 -4.90
CA ILE A 204 13.21 1.35 -4.60
C ILE A 204 13.10 2.13 -5.91
N MET A 205 11.92 2.65 -6.23
CA MET A 205 11.68 3.36 -7.48
C MET A 205 12.21 4.80 -7.41
N LEU A 206 13.18 5.16 -8.26
CA LEU A 206 13.50 6.56 -8.51
C LEU A 206 12.49 7.10 -9.55
N LEU A 207 11.56 7.94 -9.10
CA LEU A 207 10.53 8.55 -9.97
C LEU A 207 11.17 9.51 -10.97
N ASP A 208 12.01 10.43 -10.50
CA ASP A 208 12.80 11.32 -11.34
C ASP A 208 13.88 12.06 -10.52
N HIS A 209 14.69 12.83 -11.26
CA HIS A 209 15.66 13.78 -10.70
C HIS A 209 15.34 15.17 -11.24
N TYR A 210 14.98 16.10 -10.34
CA TYR A 210 14.60 17.47 -10.69
C TYR A 210 15.73 18.45 -10.45
N LEU A 211 15.86 19.40 -11.36
CA LEU A 211 16.61 20.62 -11.18
C LEU A 211 15.61 21.77 -11.03
N VAL A 212 15.78 22.57 -9.97
CA VAL A 212 14.96 23.76 -9.68
C VAL A 212 15.81 25.01 -9.76
N SER A 213 15.33 26.06 -10.45
CA SER A 213 15.95 27.38 -10.47
C SER A 213 14.90 28.46 -10.61
N GLY A 214 14.93 29.45 -9.72
CA GLY A 214 13.90 30.49 -9.66
C GLY A 214 12.51 29.86 -9.46
N ASN A 215 11.57 30.21 -10.33
CA ASN A 215 10.20 29.70 -10.32
C ASN A 215 9.97 28.55 -11.33
N GLY A 216 11.03 27.84 -11.71
CA GLY A 216 10.93 26.78 -12.69
C GLY A 216 11.63 25.49 -12.27
N TYR A 217 11.28 24.43 -12.94
CA TYR A 217 11.94 23.14 -12.79
C TYR A 217 12.11 22.43 -14.12
N ILE A 218 13.02 21.46 -14.14
CA ILE A 218 13.24 20.55 -15.26
C ILE A 218 13.46 19.13 -14.72
N ARG A 219 13.01 18.12 -15.47
CA ARG A 219 13.16 16.71 -15.14
C ARG A 219 14.34 16.12 -15.88
N ILE A 220 15.41 15.79 -15.15
CA ILE A 220 16.67 15.28 -15.72
C ILE A 220 16.50 13.84 -16.23
N GLY A 221 15.69 13.00 -15.58
CA GLY A 221 15.45 11.62 -16.00
C GLY A 221 14.71 11.55 -17.34
N GLU A 222 13.75 12.42 -17.58
CA GLU A 222 13.07 12.52 -18.87
C GLU A 222 14.03 12.94 -20.00
N MET A 223 14.94 13.86 -19.70
CA MET A 223 15.97 14.28 -20.66
C MET A 223 16.94 13.14 -20.96
N ALA A 224 17.39 12.39 -19.97
CA ALA A 224 18.34 11.30 -20.13
C ALA A 224 17.80 10.15 -20.96
N THR A 225 16.49 9.87 -20.90
CA THR A 225 15.82 8.83 -21.70
C THR A 225 15.65 9.23 -23.16
N LYS A 226 15.38 10.51 -23.42
CA LYS A 226 15.25 11.04 -24.80
C LYS A 226 16.60 11.25 -25.49
N ALA A 227 17.71 11.28 -24.75
CA ALA A 227 19.06 11.60 -25.21
C ALA A 227 19.85 10.43 -25.81
N ASN A 228 19.24 9.31 -26.16
CA ASN A 228 19.91 8.21 -26.87
C ASN A 228 20.33 8.53 -28.31
N GLY A 229 20.20 9.79 -28.75
CA GLY A 229 20.74 10.35 -29.99
C GLY A 229 21.42 11.70 -29.71
N VAL A 230 22.72 11.63 -29.55
CA VAL A 230 23.66 12.75 -29.33
C VAL A 230 23.37 13.90 -30.29
N ASP A 231 23.27 15.12 -29.82
CA ASP A 231 23.23 16.44 -30.54
C ASP A 231 21.91 17.17 -30.84
N ARG A 232 20.74 16.67 -30.41
CA ARG A 232 19.50 17.48 -30.46
C ARG A 232 18.95 17.84 -29.06
N LEU A 233 19.82 17.96 -28.10
CA LEU A 233 19.51 17.85 -26.65
C LEU A 233 18.75 19.04 -26.06
N TYR A 234 18.57 20.17 -26.76
CA TYR A 234 18.37 21.40 -26.01
C TYR A 234 17.20 22.28 -26.43
N SER A 235 16.47 21.97 -27.49
CA SER A 235 15.39 22.84 -27.97
C SER A 235 13.97 22.40 -27.65
N ASP A 236 13.76 21.13 -27.27
CA ASP A 236 12.40 20.55 -27.16
C ASP A 236 12.03 20.05 -25.75
N PHE A 237 12.86 20.32 -24.72
CA PHE A 237 12.54 19.93 -23.36
C PHE A 237 11.69 20.97 -22.65
N GLY A 238 10.53 20.55 -22.16
CA GLY A 238 9.59 21.39 -21.46
C GLY A 238 10.17 21.97 -20.17
N ILE A 239 10.70 23.20 -20.27
CA ILE A 239 10.94 24.02 -19.09
C ILE A 239 9.57 24.42 -18.55
N VAL A 240 9.22 23.92 -17.38
CA VAL A 240 7.99 24.32 -16.71
C VAL A 240 8.30 25.50 -15.80
N CYS A 241 7.73 26.67 -16.13
CA CYS A 241 7.79 27.86 -15.29
C CYS A 241 6.44 28.08 -14.63
N ILE A 242 6.41 28.09 -13.31
CA ILE A 242 5.21 28.35 -12.54
C ILE A 242 4.95 29.85 -12.49
N LYS A 243 3.76 30.27 -12.89
CA LYS A 243 3.38 31.70 -13.02
C LYS A 243 2.85 32.33 -11.73
N SER A 244 2.68 31.58 -10.65
CA SER A 244 2.07 32.05 -9.40
C SER A 244 3.02 31.85 -8.21
N ASP A 245 2.85 32.68 -7.18
CA ASP A 245 3.49 32.46 -5.89
C ASP A 245 3.00 31.13 -5.30
N VAL A 246 3.85 30.14 -5.33
CA VAL A 246 3.56 28.82 -4.74
C VAL A 246 3.85 28.94 -3.26
N SER A 247 2.82 28.94 -2.44
CA SER A 247 3.00 28.83 -0.98
C SER A 247 3.54 27.44 -0.65
N PRO A 248 4.62 27.35 0.15
CA PRO A 248 5.17 26.04 0.53
C PRO A 248 4.10 25.21 1.24
N ARG A 249 3.75 24.06 0.64
CA ARG A 249 2.86 23.09 1.28
C ARG A 249 3.63 22.44 2.44
N ARG A 250 3.07 22.48 3.64
CA ARG A 250 3.64 21.74 4.77
C ARG A 250 3.21 20.28 4.67
N LEU A 251 4.17 19.37 4.62
CA LEU A 251 3.90 17.95 4.80
C LEU A 251 3.65 17.68 6.28
N HIS A 252 2.62 16.89 6.59
CA HIS A 252 2.38 16.45 7.96
C HIS A 252 3.51 15.52 8.42
N GLU A 253 4.11 15.85 9.57
CA GLU A 253 5.32 15.16 10.04
C GLU A 253 5.07 13.75 10.57
N ASN A 254 3.83 13.40 10.98
CA ASN A 254 3.52 12.05 11.46
C ASN A 254 2.04 11.65 11.30
N PRO A 255 1.68 10.94 10.22
CA PRO A 255 0.31 10.48 9.97
C PRO A 255 -0.23 9.50 11.01
N LEU A 256 0.62 8.87 11.81
CA LEU A 256 0.22 7.92 12.85
C LEU A 256 -0.28 8.57 14.13
N ASP A 257 -0.06 9.87 14.36
CA ASP A 257 -0.46 10.54 15.61
C ASP A 257 -1.94 10.37 15.94
N VAL A 258 -2.80 10.39 14.92
CA VAL A 258 -4.25 10.17 15.09
C VAL A 258 -4.58 8.73 15.48
N CYS A 259 -3.83 7.75 14.96
CA CYS A 259 -4.06 6.33 15.20
C CYS A 259 -3.35 5.80 16.45
N SER A 260 -2.28 6.47 16.90
CA SER A 260 -1.41 5.99 17.99
C SER A 260 -2.15 5.62 19.26
N PRO A 261 -3.10 6.43 19.81
CA PRO A 261 -3.81 6.06 21.03
C PRO A 261 -4.65 4.79 20.89
N TYR A 262 -5.25 4.57 19.72
CA TYR A 262 -6.04 3.38 19.43
C TYR A 262 -5.14 2.17 19.19
N LEU A 263 -4.00 2.36 18.54
CA LEU A 263 -3.01 1.31 18.34
C LEU A 263 -2.37 0.89 19.66
N GLU A 264 -2.03 1.83 20.56
CA GLU A 264 -1.61 1.55 21.94
C GLU A 264 -2.68 0.73 22.69
N SER A 265 -3.95 1.13 22.59
CA SER A 265 -5.05 0.41 23.22
C SER A 265 -5.17 -1.02 22.67
N TYR A 266 -5.10 -1.20 21.35
CA TYR A 266 -5.17 -2.51 20.72
C TYR A 266 -3.99 -3.42 21.13
N LEU A 267 -2.77 -2.93 21.02
CA LEU A 267 -1.55 -3.67 21.36
C LEU A 267 -1.45 -3.94 22.86
N GLY A 268 -2.03 -3.10 23.71
CA GLY A 268 -2.07 -3.26 25.16
C GLY A 268 -2.75 -4.55 25.64
N TYR A 269 -3.60 -5.16 24.81
CA TYR A 269 -4.18 -6.48 25.10
C TYR A 269 -3.19 -7.65 24.89
N SER A 270 -2.13 -7.42 24.12
CA SER A 270 -1.08 -8.40 23.82
C SER A 270 0.24 -8.10 24.52
N ILE A 271 0.51 -6.82 24.83
CA ILE A 271 1.73 -6.33 25.46
C ILE A 271 1.40 -5.88 26.90
N SER A 272 1.87 -6.59 27.89
CA SER A 272 1.49 -6.40 29.31
C SER A 272 1.99 -5.09 29.96
N SER A 273 3.00 -4.44 29.37
CA SER A 273 3.57 -3.18 29.88
C SER A 273 3.16 -2.01 29.00
N ARG A 274 2.51 -1.00 29.60
CA ARG A 274 2.11 0.22 28.89
C ARG A 274 3.31 0.97 28.30
N GLU A 275 4.42 1.02 29.01
CA GLU A 275 5.66 1.66 28.53
C GLU A 275 6.23 0.93 27.32
N LYS A 276 6.28 -0.41 27.37
CA LYS A 276 6.70 -1.24 26.24
C LYS A 276 5.75 -1.08 25.03
N CYS A 277 4.44 -1.00 25.31
CA CYS A 277 3.44 -0.83 24.26
C CYS A 277 3.65 0.51 23.54
N ARG A 278 3.83 1.60 24.28
CA ARG A 278 4.11 2.93 23.71
C ARG A 278 5.38 2.91 22.87
N LYS A 279 6.47 2.36 23.41
CA LYS A 279 7.71 2.24 22.65
C LYS A 279 7.53 1.47 21.34
N VAL A 280 6.78 0.37 21.35
CA VAL A 280 6.46 -0.41 20.13
C VAL A 280 5.69 0.45 19.13
N VAL A 281 4.72 1.24 19.58
CA VAL A 281 3.96 2.14 18.68
C VAL A 281 4.86 3.23 18.10
N ASP A 282 5.75 3.80 18.92
CA ASP A 282 6.73 4.81 18.47
C ASP A 282 7.69 4.20 17.44
N ASP A 283 8.25 3.02 17.71
CA ASP A 283 9.17 2.32 16.79
C ASP A 283 8.45 1.94 15.46
N LEU A 284 7.18 1.53 15.52
CA LEU A 284 6.36 1.27 14.32
C LEU A 284 6.06 2.56 13.54
N ALA A 285 5.77 3.66 14.27
CA ALA A 285 5.52 4.97 13.68
C ALA A 285 6.76 5.52 12.98
N GLU A 286 7.93 5.39 13.59
CA GLU A 286 9.20 5.84 13.03
C GLU A 286 9.56 5.05 11.76
N ARG A 287 9.32 3.73 11.76
CA ARG A 287 9.72 2.86 10.65
C ARG A 287 8.73 2.84 9.49
N TYR A 288 7.43 2.92 9.75
CA TYR A 288 6.39 2.71 8.73
C TYR A 288 5.47 3.90 8.50
N HIS A 289 5.52 4.90 9.36
CA HIS A 289 4.82 6.19 9.31
C HIS A 289 3.28 6.13 9.27
N ARG A 290 2.68 5.02 8.82
CA ARG A 290 1.24 4.89 8.58
C ARG A 290 0.71 3.53 9.02
N LEU A 291 -0.56 3.50 9.44
CA LEU A 291 -1.21 2.28 9.90
C LEU A 291 -1.38 1.25 8.75
N ASP A 292 -1.77 1.69 7.55
CA ASP A 292 -1.93 0.81 6.40
C ASP A 292 -0.60 0.19 5.96
N ASN A 293 0.51 0.93 6.03
CA ASN A 293 1.85 0.41 5.79
C ASN A 293 2.23 -0.67 6.82
N ILE A 294 1.96 -0.43 8.11
CA ILE A 294 2.18 -1.41 9.17
C ILE A 294 1.39 -2.69 8.88
N LEU A 295 0.09 -2.54 8.60
CA LEU A 295 -0.82 -3.67 8.40
C LEU A 295 -0.50 -4.48 7.13
N SER A 296 0.18 -3.88 6.15
CA SER A 296 0.60 -4.55 4.91
C SER A 296 1.92 -5.33 5.02
N ARG A 297 2.66 -5.20 6.15
CA ARG A 297 3.95 -5.90 6.33
C ARG A 297 3.78 -7.38 6.66
N HIS A 298 4.83 -8.16 6.34
CA HIS A 298 4.86 -9.56 6.73
C HIS A 298 4.97 -9.70 8.27
N PRO A 299 4.31 -10.69 8.90
CA PRO A 299 4.39 -10.88 10.36
C PRO A 299 5.81 -11.04 10.89
N ASP A 300 6.71 -11.66 10.12
CA ASP A 300 8.11 -11.84 10.53
C ASP A 300 8.83 -10.50 10.66
N GLU A 301 8.61 -9.58 9.70
CA GLU A 301 9.16 -8.23 9.74
C GLU A 301 8.63 -7.42 10.93
N LEU A 302 7.33 -7.49 11.19
CA LEU A 302 6.71 -6.83 12.35
C LEU A 302 7.16 -7.46 13.67
N SER A 303 7.48 -8.75 13.70
CA SER A 303 7.88 -9.45 14.92
C SER A 303 9.22 -8.97 15.48
N GLU A 304 10.08 -8.38 14.65
CA GLU A 304 11.32 -7.74 15.10
C GLU A 304 11.05 -6.57 16.04
N ILE A 305 9.93 -5.84 15.85
CA ILE A 305 9.56 -4.67 16.64
C ILE A 305 8.58 -5.06 17.76
N CYS A 306 7.50 -5.77 17.43
CA CYS A 306 6.39 -6.01 18.34
C CYS A 306 6.25 -7.48 18.80
N GLY A 307 7.19 -8.36 18.43
CA GLY A 307 7.18 -9.76 18.85
C GLY A 307 5.88 -10.49 18.50
N ASN A 308 5.30 -11.18 19.46
CA ASN A 308 4.06 -11.96 19.24
C ASN A 308 2.83 -11.12 18.87
N ALA A 309 2.85 -9.80 19.08
CA ALA A 309 1.75 -8.91 18.71
C ALA A 309 1.63 -8.73 17.17
N ALA A 310 2.67 -9.09 16.40
CA ALA A 310 2.68 -9.06 14.93
C ALA A 310 1.51 -9.84 14.32
N VAL A 311 1.20 -11.02 14.86
CA VAL A 311 0.06 -11.83 14.38
C VAL A 311 -1.27 -11.13 14.65
N GLY A 312 -1.37 -10.39 15.78
CA GLY A 312 -2.54 -9.56 16.08
C GLY A 312 -2.73 -8.44 15.06
N LEU A 313 -1.66 -7.73 14.69
CA LEU A 313 -1.71 -6.68 13.65
C LEU A 313 -2.14 -7.26 12.30
N LYS A 314 -1.63 -8.43 11.94
CA LYS A 314 -2.05 -9.11 10.72
C LYS A 314 -3.52 -9.53 10.74
N LEU A 315 -4.00 -10.00 11.86
CA LEU A 315 -5.41 -10.34 12.05
C LEU A 315 -6.29 -9.09 11.93
N LEU A 316 -5.86 -7.96 12.51
CA LEU A 316 -6.55 -6.68 12.35
C LEU A 316 -6.68 -6.29 10.86
N ALA A 317 -5.60 -6.44 10.09
CA ALA A 317 -5.64 -6.18 8.65
C ALA A 317 -6.67 -7.06 7.93
N TYR A 318 -6.70 -8.36 8.24
CA TYR A 318 -7.61 -9.29 7.60
C TYR A 318 -9.08 -9.10 8.01
N VAL A 319 -9.33 -8.78 9.27
CA VAL A 319 -10.67 -8.42 9.76
C VAL A 319 -11.16 -7.15 9.06
N THR A 320 -10.29 -6.16 8.91
CA THR A 320 -10.57 -4.93 8.15
C THR A 320 -10.88 -5.24 6.69
N SER A 321 -10.04 -6.01 6.01
CA SER A 321 -10.26 -6.43 4.63
C SER A 321 -11.63 -7.11 4.46
N ARG A 322 -11.95 -8.09 5.31
CA ARG A 322 -13.22 -8.82 5.26
C ARG A 322 -14.42 -7.89 5.45
N ARG A 323 -14.37 -7.02 6.45
CA ARG A 323 -15.42 -6.04 6.75
C ARG A 323 -15.76 -5.19 5.54
N TYR A 324 -14.76 -4.61 4.88
CA TYR A 324 -14.98 -3.69 3.78
C TYR A 324 -15.26 -4.40 2.44
N THR A 325 -14.68 -5.56 2.17
CA THR A 325 -15.02 -6.34 0.97
C THR A 325 -16.46 -6.84 1.00
N ASP A 326 -16.97 -7.27 2.14
CA ASP A 326 -18.36 -7.68 2.28
C ASP A 326 -19.31 -6.48 2.07
N LYS A 327 -18.95 -5.30 2.58
CA LYS A 327 -19.72 -4.05 2.41
C LYS A 327 -19.74 -3.56 0.95
N CYS A 328 -18.62 -3.66 0.22
CA CYS A 328 -18.54 -3.25 -1.19
C CYS A 328 -19.49 -4.04 -2.09
N ARG A 329 -19.79 -5.29 -1.76
CA ARG A 329 -20.65 -6.18 -2.57
C ARG A 329 -22.13 -5.80 -2.57
N SER A 330 -22.58 -4.94 -1.67
CA SER A 330 -24.01 -4.63 -1.49
C SER A 330 -24.48 -3.49 -2.41
N GLY A 331 -25.13 -3.84 -3.54
CA GLY A 331 -26.12 -2.97 -4.21
C GLY A 331 -25.64 -1.90 -5.17
N LYS A 332 -24.34 -1.75 -5.46
CA LYS A 332 -23.78 -0.73 -6.36
C LYS A 332 -23.53 -1.24 -7.79
N LYS A 333 -23.47 -0.32 -8.78
CA LYS A 333 -23.03 -0.67 -10.15
C LYS A 333 -21.53 -0.98 -10.18
N LEU A 334 -21.12 -1.86 -11.10
CA LEU A 334 -19.74 -2.36 -11.20
C LEU A 334 -18.67 -1.27 -11.14
N GLY A 335 -18.80 -0.17 -11.90
CA GLY A 335 -17.82 0.90 -11.94
C GLY A 335 -17.70 1.75 -10.64
N GLU A 336 -18.65 1.60 -9.70
CA GLU A 336 -18.69 2.40 -8.49
C GLU A 336 -18.02 1.72 -7.28
N TRP A 337 -17.81 0.41 -7.35
CA TRP A 337 -17.37 -0.34 -6.17
C TRP A 337 -16.17 -1.25 -6.40
N ILE A 338 -15.82 -1.57 -7.66
CA ILE A 338 -14.84 -2.63 -7.94
C ILE A 338 -13.40 -2.23 -7.57
N SER A 339 -13.03 -0.96 -7.75
CA SER A 339 -11.73 -0.46 -7.31
C SER A 339 -11.60 -0.49 -5.79
N ASP A 340 -12.64 0.00 -5.07
CA ASP A 340 -12.71 -0.08 -3.61
C ASP A 340 -12.69 -1.53 -3.12
N TYR A 341 -13.37 -2.43 -3.83
CA TYR A 341 -13.34 -3.84 -3.49
C TYR A 341 -11.91 -4.40 -3.54
N PHE A 342 -11.17 -4.16 -4.63
CA PHE A 342 -9.80 -4.66 -4.74
C PHE A 342 -8.84 -3.99 -3.77
N LYS A 343 -9.01 -2.69 -3.48
CA LYS A 343 -8.28 -1.99 -2.41
C LYS A 343 -8.38 -2.78 -1.10
N TRP A 344 -9.58 -3.16 -0.70
CA TRP A 344 -9.79 -3.90 0.54
C TRP A 344 -9.48 -5.39 0.41
N TYR A 345 -9.65 -6.00 -0.76
CA TYR A 345 -9.28 -7.39 -1.02
C TYR A 345 -7.79 -7.64 -0.80
N PHE A 346 -6.94 -6.72 -1.27
CA PHE A 346 -5.50 -6.80 -1.09
C PHE A 346 -4.99 -6.13 0.19
N PHE A 347 -5.86 -5.52 0.98
CA PHE A 347 -5.46 -4.87 2.22
C PHE A 347 -4.83 -5.85 3.19
N GLY A 348 -3.60 -5.56 3.63
CA GLY A 348 -2.84 -6.44 4.51
C GLY A 348 -2.18 -7.64 3.83
N VAL A 349 -2.23 -7.76 2.51
CA VAL A 349 -1.52 -8.82 1.76
C VAL A 349 -0.07 -8.40 1.56
N SER A 350 0.88 -9.20 2.08
CA SER A 350 2.32 -8.87 2.10
C SER A 350 3.12 -9.52 0.96
N VAL A 351 2.47 -10.30 0.10
CA VAL A 351 3.06 -10.90 -1.10
C VAL A 351 2.28 -10.42 -2.32
N GLU A 352 2.94 -10.34 -3.46
CA GLU A 352 2.27 -9.96 -4.70
C GLU A 352 1.30 -11.06 -5.14
N ASN A 353 0.05 -10.69 -5.33
CA ASN A 353 -1.02 -11.58 -5.76
C ASN A 353 -1.77 -10.97 -6.94
N VAL A 354 -2.20 -11.81 -7.86
CA VAL A 354 -3.11 -11.41 -8.94
C VAL A 354 -4.46 -12.06 -8.74
N ALA A 355 -5.52 -11.26 -8.80
CA ALA A 355 -6.91 -11.70 -8.69
C ALA A 355 -7.72 -11.34 -9.94
N LEU A 356 -8.72 -12.15 -10.22
CA LEU A 356 -9.67 -11.95 -11.31
C LEU A 356 -11.09 -12.00 -10.77
N ALA A 357 -11.83 -10.90 -10.89
CA ALA A 357 -13.26 -10.84 -10.64
C ALA A 357 -14.02 -11.20 -11.94
N LEU A 358 -14.94 -12.15 -11.86
CA LEU A 358 -15.72 -12.68 -12.97
C LEU A 358 -17.17 -12.22 -12.86
N PHE A 359 -17.74 -11.76 -13.97
CA PHE A 359 -19.09 -11.20 -14.03
C PHE A 359 -19.93 -11.85 -15.12
N ASP A 360 -21.23 -11.94 -14.86
CA ASP A 360 -22.21 -12.39 -15.84
C ASP A 360 -22.49 -11.31 -16.92
N LYS A 361 -23.37 -11.65 -17.87
CA LYS A 361 -23.81 -10.73 -18.94
C LYS A 361 -24.49 -9.44 -18.45
N ASN A 362 -24.99 -9.44 -17.22
CA ASN A 362 -25.62 -8.28 -16.58
C ASN A 362 -24.62 -7.49 -15.70
N LYS A 363 -23.34 -7.81 -15.76
CA LYS A 363 -22.27 -7.25 -14.94
C LYS A 363 -22.46 -7.51 -13.43
N LYS A 364 -23.14 -8.60 -13.07
CA LYS A 364 -23.23 -9.06 -11.68
C LYS A 364 -22.03 -9.95 -11.38
N LEU A 365 -21.38 -9.71 -10.23
CA LEU A 365 -20.25 -10.50 -9.76
C LEU A 365 -20.67 -11.97 -9.56
N ILE A 366 -19.93 -12.88 -10.16
CA ILE A 366 -20.07 -14.33 -9.99
C ILE A 366 -19.10 -14.80 -8.91
N SER A 367 -17.81 -14.49 -9.08
CA SER A 367 -16.74 -14.89 -8.16
C SER A 367 -15.51 -14.03 -8.32
N VAL A 368 -14.66 -14.01 -7.28
CA VAL A 368 -13.29 -13.49 -7.36
C VAL A 368 -12.36 -14.65 -7.09
N ILE A 369 -11.34 -14.80 -7.90
CA ILE A 369 -10.36 -15.88 -7.80
C ILE A 369 -8.96 -15.32 -7.78
N LYS A 370 -8.09 -15.90 -6.96
CA LYS A 370 -6.66 -15.63 -6.97
C LYS A 370 -6.03 -16.44 -8.10
N ILE A 371 -5.34 -15.77 -9.04
CA ILE A 371 -4.73 -16.41 -10.21
C ILE A 371 -3.28 -16.82 -9.93
N SER A 372 -2.51 -15.93 -9.28
CA SER A 372 -1.12 -16.18 -8.92
C SER A 372 -0.76 -15.62 -7.56
N GLU A 373 0.35 -16.08 -6.99
CA GLU A 373 0.91 -15.69 -5.72
C GLU A 373 2.43 -15.70 -5.80
N GLY A 374 3.10 -14.66 -5.27
CA GLY A 374 4.56 -14.48 -5.31
C GLY A 374 4.98 -13.43 -6.33
N THR A 375 6.28 -13.15 -6.42
CA THR A 375 6.85 -12.20 -7.39
C THR A 375 6.41 -12.57 -8.81
N VAL A 376 5.54 -11.78 -9.38
CA VAL A 376 5.00 -12.02 -10.71
C VAL A 376 5.87 -11.29 -11.72
N SER A 377 6.83 -12.00 -12.31
CA SER A 377 7.29 -11.56 -13.63
C SER A 377 6.14 -11.77 -14.61
N ALA A 378 5.98 -10.90 -15.62
CA ALA A 378 4.94 -11.02 -16.65
C ALA A 378 4.89 -12.42 -17.32
N SER A 379 6.00 -13.19 -17.22
CA SER A 379 6.12 -14.58 -17.66
C SER A 379 5.38 -15.60 -16.79
N ASP A 380 5.00 -15.24 -15.55
CA ASP A 380 4.45 -16.19 -14.56
C ASP A 380 2.93 -16.14 -14.45
N ILE A 381 2.27 -15.14 -15.05
CA ILE A 381 0.80 -15.14 -15.17
C ILE A 381 0.39 -16.18 -16.21
N VAL A 382 0.01 -17.35 -15.73
CA VAL A 382 -0.48 -18.42 -16.60
C VAL A 382 -1.94 -18.15 -16.97
N PRO A 383 -2.25 -17.67 -18.20
CA PRO A 383 -3.61 -17.33 -18.63
C PRO A 383 -4.57 -18.53 -18.51
N ARG A 384 -4.05 -19.74 -18.55
CA ARG A 384 -4.81 -20.98 -18.45
C ARG A 384 -5.73 -21.02 -17.23
N ARG A 385 -5.22 -20.63 -16.05
CA ARG A 385 -6.02 -20.64 -14.80
C ARG A 385 -7.18 -19.65 -14.86
N ALA A 386 -6.92 -18.47 -15.43
CA ALA A 386 -7.94 -17.45 -15.65
C ALA A 386 -9.02 -17.93 -16.64
N ILE A 387 -8.59 -18.49 -17.76
CA ILE A 387 -9.49 -19.05 -18.80
C ILE A 387 -10.36 -20.17 -18.22
N GLU A 388 -9.77 -21.14 -17.54
CA GLU A 388 -10.50 -22.26 -16.92
C GLU A 388 -11.57 -21.77 -15.93
N ALA A 389 -11.23 -20.78 -15.12
CA ALA A 389 -12.17 -20.19 -14.16
C ALA A 389 -13.29 -19.41 -14.86
N ALA A 390 -12.94 -18.60 -15.85
CA ALA A 390 -13.91 -17.79 -16.60
C ALA A 390 -14.92 -18.68 -17.35
N VAL A 391 -14.44 -19.76 -17.99
CA VAL A 391 -15.29 -20.73 -18.68
C VAL A 391 -16.20 -21.49 -17.71
N LYS A 392 -15.64 -21.99 -16.58
CA LYS A 392 -16.43 -22.68 -15.54
C LYS A 392 -17.51 -21.78 -14.93
N ALA A 393 -17.18 -20.52 -14.70
CA ALA A 393 -18.11 -19.52 -14.19
C ALA A 393 -19.14 -19.03 -15.22
N LYS A 394 -18.97 -19.38 -16.50
CA LYS A 394 -19.77 -18.84 -17.63
C LYS A 394 -19.76 -17.31 -17.61
N ALA A 395 -18.60 -16.72 -17.32
CA ALA A 395 -18.43 -15.29 -17.26
C ALA A 395 -18.56 -14.65 -18.66
N SER A 396 -19.03 -13.41 -18.68
CA SER A 396 -19.06 -12.57 -19.90
C SER A 396 -18.05 -11.42 -19.80
N PHE A 397 -17.73 -10.99 -18.58
CA PHE A 397 -16.79 -9.94 -18.31
C PHE A 397 -15.85 -10.32 -17.17
N ALA A 398 -14.66 -9.73 -17.17
CA ALA A 398 -13.67 -9.87 -16.12
C ALA A 398 -13.07 -8.51 -15.76
N VAL A 399 -12.64 -8.37 -14.50
CA VAL A 399 -11.78 -7.27 -14.01
C VAL A 399 -10.60 -7.93 -13.33
N MET A 400 -9.39 -7.57 -13.73
CA MET A 400 -8.15 -8.03 -13.12
C MET A 400 -7.64 -7.01 -12.11
N ALA A 401 -6.97 -7.47 -11.09
CA ALA A 401 -6.22 -6.62 -10.18
C ALA A 401 -5.04 -7.37 -9.59
N HIS A 402 -3.98 -6.63 -9.27
CA HIS A 402 -2.85 -7.14 -8.50
C HIS A 402 -2.41 -6.12 -7.46
N ASN A 403 -1.70 -6.59 -6.43
CA ASN A 403 -1.14 -5.69 -5.43
C ASN A 403 0.38 -5.59 -5.57
N HIS A 404 0.91 -4.42 -5.25
CA HIS A 404 2.33 -4.16 -5.06
C HIS A 404 2.63 -3.99 -3.56
N PRO A 405 2.96 -5.05 -2.82
CA PRO A 405 3.30 -4.95 -1.41
C PRO A 405 4.60 -4.16 -1.24
N GLY A 406 4.52 -2.97 -0.65
CA GLY A 406 5.69 -2.10 -0.52
C GLY A 406 6.13 -1.40 -1.82
N GLY A 407 5.33 -1.48 -2.89
CA GLY A 407 5.50 -0.74 -4.14
C GLY A 407 4.54 0.45 -4.28
N THR A 408 4.46 1.01 -5.47
CA THR A 408 3.51 2.07 -5.82
C THR A 408 2.29 1.52 -6.55
N SER A 409 1.18 2.25 -6.58
CA SER A 409 0.01 1.92 -7.41
C SER A 409 0.19 2.25 -8.91
N LEU A 410 1.38 2.70 -9.30
CA LEU A 410 1.71 2.93 -10.70
C LEU A 410 1.96 1.60 -11.41
N SER A 411 1.40 1.47 -12.62
CA SER A 411 1.65 0.29 -13.46
C SER A 411 3.04 0.32 -14.08
N SER A 412 3.69 -0.84 -14.12
CA SER A 412 4.95 -1.04 -14.83
C SER A 412 4.72 -1.46 -16.29
N GLY A 413 5.77 -1.39 -17.11
CA GLY A 413 5.71 -1.94 -18.48
C GLY A 413 5.38 -3.44 -18.52
N HIS A 414 5.78 -4.18 -17.49
CA HIS A 414 5.44 -5.60 -17.34
C HIS A 414 3.93 -5.80 -17.06
N ASP A 415 3.32 -4.93 -16.28
CA ASP A 415 1.87 -4.98 -16.00
C ASP A 415 1.06 -4.73 -17.27
N ILE A 416 1.48 -3.75 -18.07
CA ILE A 416 0.83 -3.44 -19.37
C ILE A 416 0.92 -4.65 -20.30
N HIS A 417 2.11 -5.26 -20.41
CA HIS A 417 2.31 -6.45 -21.24
C HIS A 417 1.49 -7.66 -20.77
N ALA A 418 1.50 -7.94 -19.46
CA ALA A 418 0.71 -9.01 -18.85
C ALA A 418 -0.80 -8.79 -19.04
N THR A 419 -1.25 -7.53 -18.96
CA THR A 419 -2.64 -7.14 -19.20
C THR A 419 -3.06 -7.44 -20.63
N ALA A 420 -2.25 -7.07 -21.61
CA ALA A 420 -2.53 -7.32 -23.03
C ALA A 420 -2.61 -8.83 -23.33
N ILE A 421 -1.71 -9.64 -22.77
CA ILE A 421 -1.77 -11.12 -22.89
C ILE A 421 -3.05 -11.67 -22.28
N MET A 422 -3.41 -11.23 -21.07
CA MET A 422 -4.62 -11.71 -20.38
C MET A 422 -5.89 -11.29 -21.09
N ALA A 423 -5.98 -10.06 -21.57
CA ALA A 423 -7.12 -9.56 -22.33
C ALA A 423 -7.37 -10.41 -23.57
N LYS A 424 -6.32 -10.68 -24.36
CA LYS A 424 -6.38 -11.51 -25.55
C LYS A 424 -6.75 -12.96 -25.26
N ALA A 425 -6.23 -13.52 -24.17
CA ALA A 425 -6.53 -14.89 -23.75
C ALA A 425 -7.99 -15.06 -23.33
N LEU A 426 -8.56 -14.11 -22.59
CA LEU A 426 -9.96 -14.10 -22.18
C LEU A 426 -10.89 -13.85 -23.37
N GLU A 427 -10.54 -12.96 -24.29
CA GLU A 427 -11.29 -12.70 -25.51
C GLU A 427 -11.45 -13.98 -26.36
N GLY A 428 -10.40 -14.80 -26.42
CA GLY A 428 -10.42 -16.10 -27.13
C GLY A 428 -11.49 -17.08 -26.63
N VAL A 429 -12.03 -16.86 -25.43
CA VAL A 429 -13.13 -17.65 -24.84
C VAL A 429 -14.42 -16.83 -24.65
N GLY A 430 -14.51 -15.66 -25.31
CA GLY A 430 -15.71 -14.82 -25.29
C GLY A 430 -15.90 -14.00 -24.01
N VAL A 431 -14.85 -13.79 -23.21
CA VAL A 431 -14.87 -12.99 -21.99
C VAL A 431 -14.09 -11.70 -22.21
N LYS A 432 -14.72 -10.53 -21.98
CA LYS A 432 -14.07 -9.25 -22.14
C LYS A 432 -13.42 -8.79 -20.83
N LEU A 433 -12.12 -8.51 -20.85
CA LEU A 433 -11.43 -7.81 -19.76
C LEU A 433 -11.84 -6.32 -19.79
N LEU A 434 -12.45 -5.84 -18.70
CA LEU A 434 -12.96 -4.45 -18.63
C LEU A 434 -11.94 -3.49 -18.07
N GLN A 435 -11.20 -3.90 -17.02
CA GLN A 435 -10.24 -3.08 -16.30
C GLN A 435 -9.16 -3.94 -15.67
N HIS A 436 -8.01 -3.33 -15.39
CA HIS A 436 -6.96 -3.90 -14.57
C HIS A 436 -6.48 -2.85 -13.57
N PHE A 437 -6.47 -3.20 -12.28
CA PHE A 437 -6.05 -2.32 -11.18
C PHE A 437 -4.73 -2.76 -10.58
N VAL A 438 -3.90 -1.79 -10.20
CA VAL A 438 -2.74 -1.96 -9.33
C VAL A 438 -3.08 -1.41 -7.96
N VAL A 439 -2.96 -2.22 -6.91
CA VAL A 439 -3.27 -1.82 -5.54
C VAL A 439 -1.99 -1.77 -4.71
N ALA A 440 -1.74 -0.63 -4.07
CA ALA A 440 -0.62 -0.46 -3.15
C ALA A 440 -1.10 0.27 -1.89
N GLY A 441 -1.10 -0.42 -0.73
CA GLY A 441 -1.70 0.10 0.49
C GLY A 441 -3.17 0.50 0.29
N THR A 442 -3.48 1.78 0.45
CA THR A 442 -4.80 2.35 0.18
C THR A 442 -4.91 3.01 -1.21
N GLY A 443 -3.80 3.08 -1.96
CA GLY A 443 -3.78 3.60 -3.33
C GLY A 443 -4.24 2.57 -4.36
N VAL A 444 -4.94 3.03 -5.41
CA VAL A 444 -5.38 2.22 -6.54
C VAL A 444 -5.05 2.97 -7.83
N GLY A 445 -4.28 2.34 -8.71
CA GLY A 445 -3.99 2.82 -10.07
C GLY A 445 -4.66 1.92 -11.10
N GLU A 446 -4.77 2.41 -12.32
CA GLU A 446 -5.30 1.65 -13.47
C GLU A 446 -4.17 1.31 -14.44
N VAL A 447 -4.25 0.11 -15.03
CA VAL A 447 -3.36 -0.32 -16.11
C VAL A 447 -4.09 -0.14 -17.43
N GLU A 448 -3.43 0.49 -18.38
CA GLU A 448 -3.96 0.63 -19.74
C GLU A 448 -4.12 -0.74 -20.41
N ILE A 449 -5.28 -1.00 -20.99
CA ILE A 449 -5.56 -2.20 -21.77
C ILE A 449 -5.30 -1.88 -23.24
N LEU A 450 -4.19 -2.38 -23.77
CA LEU A 450 -3.83 -2.20 -25.16
C LEU A 450 -4.52 -3.26 -26.04
N ASP A 451 -5.00 -2.83 -27.22
CA ASP A 451 -5.61 -3.74 -28.22
C ASP A 451 -4.57 -4.69 -28.87
N GLU A 452 -3.30 -4.30 -28.85
CA GLU A 452 -2.19 -5.11 -29.37
C GLU A 452 -1.13 -5.36 -28.28
N VAL A 453 -0.60 -6.57 -28.27
CA VAL A 453 0.51 -6.92 -27.38
C VAL A 453 1.79 -6.21 -27.86
N PRO A 454 2.41 -5.33 -27.07
CA PRO A 454 3.66 -4.68 -27.48
C PRO A 454 4.73 -5.72 -27.79
N MET A 455 5.32 -5.65 -28.97
CA MET A 455 6.45 -6.51 -29.34
C MET A 455 7.73 -6.00 -28.68
N GLY A 456 8.16 -6.68 -27.62
CA GLY A 456 9.52 -6.63 -27.05
C GLY A 456 9.75 -5.48 -26.06
N ILE A 457 9.66 -5.81 -24.78
CA ILE A 457 10.44 -5.14 -23.71
C ILE A 457 11.46 -6.14 -23.18
#